data_a98825ba90b1bb56f946e3d1344d307e
#
_entry.id   a98825ba90b1bb56f946e3d1344d307e
#
_cell.length_a   1.000
_cell.length_b   1.000
_cell.length_c   1.000
_cell.angle_alpha   90.00
_cell.angle_beta   90.00
_cell.angle_gamma   90.00
#
_symmetry.space_group_name_H-M   'P 1'
#
loop_
_entity.id
_entity.type
_entity.pdbx_description
1 polymer ?
#
loop_
_entity_poly.entity_id
_entity_poly.type
_entity_poly.pdbx_seq_one_letter_code
_entity_poly.pdbx_strand_id
1 'polypeptide(L)'
;MTGFFGIAVYHPKHEVNVGTLWRSAFTYNASLLATIGARYEPQASDTCKTPLSVPLHHYDDIDDLIRHVPHRCPIVGVELDARAVPLTDFVHPDRAMYLLGAEDHGLPERVLDLCHYVVQIPTPARWSLNVSVAGSILMHDRVAKSAAPRTAAGVVA
;
A
#
# COMPACT_ATOMS: atom_id res chain seq x y z
N MET A 1 2.58 -15.01 11.73
CA MET A 1 3.43 -13.79 11.81
C MET A 1 3.16 -12.97 10.56
N THR A 2 2.67 -11.74 10.67
CA THR A 2 2.18 -10.93 9.53
C THR A 2 3.28 -10.33 8.65
N GLY A 3 4.55 -10.66 8.88
CA GLY A 3 5.68 -10.11 8.13
C GLY A 3 5.78 -8.58 8.21
N PHE A 4 6.76 -8.00 7.52
CA PHE A 4 6.93 -6.55 7.41
C PHE A 4 6.12 -6.03 6.22
N PHE A 5 5.34 -4.95 6.40
CA PHE A 5 4.85 -4.18 5.26
C PHE A 5 4.79 -2.69 5.56
N GLY A 6 5.11 -1.92 4.56
CA GLY A 6 4.89 -0.48 4.53
C GLY A 6 3.85 -0.12 3.47
N ILE A 7 3.28 1.08 3.58
CA ILE A 7 2.38 1.63 2.58
C ILE A 7 2.82 3.04 2.20
N ALA A 8 2.88 3.34 0.91
CA ALA A 8 3.31 4.62 0.38
C ALA A 8 2.24 5.21 -0.55
N VAL A 9 2.14 6.53 -0.57
CA VAL A 9 1.28 7.27 -1.49
C VAL A 9 2.15 8.12 -2.41
N TYR A 10 1.96 7.92 -3.71
CA TYR A 10 2.65 8.66 -4.74
C TYR A 10 1.91 9.97 -5.03
N HIS A 11 2.59 11.10 -4.85
CA HIS A 11 2.06 12.46 -5.06
C HIS A 11 0.67 12.69 -4.44
N PRO A 12 0.50 12.49 -3.10
CA PRO A 12 -0.79 12.72 -2.46
C PRO A 12 -1.20 14.19 -2.62
N LYS A 13 -2.48 14.43 -2.97
CA LYS A 13 -3.04 15.78 -3.14
C LYS A 13 -3.75 16.27 -1.90
N HIS A 14 -4.45 15.38 -1.21
CA HIS A 14 -5.30 15.74 -0.09
C HIS A 14 -4.77 15.15 1.22
N GLU A 15 -4.42 16.03 2.14
CA GLU A 15 -3.88 15.63 3.46
C GLU A 15 -4.83 14.74 4.23
N VAL A 16 -6.14 14.96 4.10
CA VAL A 16 -7.16 14.11 4.75
C VAL A 16 -7.07 12.64 4.32
N ASN A 17 -6.66 12.36 3.08
CA ASN A 17 -6.48 11.00 2.60
C ASN A 17 -5.25 10.36 3.24
N VAL A 18 -4.16 11.12 3.40
CA VAL A 18 -2.95 10.63 4.08
C VAL A 18 -3.23 10.36 5.56
N GLY A 19 -3.91 11.28 6.25
CA GLY A 19 -4.29 11.10 7.65
C GLY A 19 -5.21 9.88 7.88
N THR A 20 -6.20 9.71 7.01
CA THR A 20 -7.11 8.54 7.05
C THR A 20 -6.35 7.23 6.79
N LEU A 21 -5.46 7.24 5.79
CA LEU A 21 -4.62 6.08 5.48
C LEU A 21 -3.66 5.76 6.63
N TRP A 22 -3.11 6.78 7.29
CA TRP A 22 -2.22 6.61 8.45
C TRP A 22 -2.94 5.92 9.62
N ARG A 23 -4.18 6.32 9.88
CA ARG A 23 -5.02 5.64 10.88
C ARG A 23 -5.27 4.18 10.50
N SER A 24 -5.54 3.90 9.23
CA SER A 24 -5.69 2.51 8.76
C SER A 24 -4.37 1.73 8.88
N ALA A 25 -3.24 2.34 8.54
CA ALA A 25 -1.92 1.75 8.71
C ALA A 25 -1.63 1.35 10.16
N PHE A 26 -2.01 2.21 11.11
CA PHE A 26 -1.94 1.89 12.54
C PHE A 26 -2.85 0.71 12.90
N THR A 27 -4.10 0.72 12.44
CA THR A 27 -5.09 -0.33 12.74
C THR A 27 -4.67 -1.70 12.22
N TYR A 28 -4.06 -1.75 11.03
CA TYR A 28 -3.60 -2.98 10.40
C TYR A 28 -2.14 -3.32 10.67
N ASN A 29 -1.50 -2.60 11.59
CA ASN A 29 -0.12 -2.84 12.02
C ASN A 29 0.90 -2.75 10.88
N ALA A 30 0.75 -1.76 10.01
CA ALA A 30 1.79 -1.43 9.04
C ALA A 30 3.04 -0.92 9.77
N SER A 31 4.20 -1.25 9.24
CA SER A 31 5.49 -0.87 9.83
C SER A 31 5.84 0.59 9.59
N LEU A 32 5.34 1.18 8.51
CA LEU A 32 5.50 2.59 8.17
C LEU A 32 4.44 3.05 7.16
N LEU A 33 4.19 4.36 7.16
CA LEU A 33 3.54 5.09 6.07
C LEU A 33 4.58 5.98 5.40
N ALA A 34 4.50 6.15 4.09
CA ALA A 34 5.35 7.07 3.36
C ALA A 34 4.55 7.94 2.38
N THR A 35 5.07 9.13 2.11
CA THR A 35 4.64 9.98 0.98
C THR A 35 5.80 10.16 0.01
N ILE A 36 5.50 10.22 -1.28
CA ILE A 36 6.48 10.39 -2.34
C ILE A 36 6.12 11.64 -3.15
N GLY A 37 7.08 12.54 -3.32
CA GLY A 37 6.95 13.76 -4.13
C GLY A 37 6.20 14.91 -3.46
N ALA A 38 5.30 14.64 -2.53
CA ALA A 38 4.60 15.66 -1.73
C ALA A 38 4.70 15.35 -0.25
N ARG A 39 5.03 16.34 0.57
CA ARG A 39 5.11 16.21 2.02
C ARG A 39 3.72 16.31 2.63
N TYR A 40 3.50 15.53 3.67
CA TYR A 40 2.32 15.64 4.50
C TYR A 40 2.64 16.48 5.75
N GLU A 41 1.80 17.44 6.02
CA GLU A 41 1.83 18.21 7.27
C GLU A 41 0.75 17.64 8.22
N PRO A 42 1.13 17.17 9.42
CA PRO A 42 0.17 16.62 10.38
C PRO A 42 -0.94 17.63 10.69
N GLN A 43 -2.19 17.16 10.64
CA GLN A 43 -3.36 17.95 10.90
C GLN A 43 -3.74 17.91 12.38
N ALA A 44 -4.34 18.99 12.90
CA ALA A 44 -4.84 19.03 14.29
C ALA A 44 -5.93 17.95 14.56
N SER A 45 -6.55 17.41 13.52
CA SER A 45 -7.52 16.32 13.58
C SER A 45 -6.90 14.93 13.71
N ASP A 46 -5.58 14.80 13.61
CA ASP A 46 -4.85 13.52 13.80
C ASP A 46 -4.85 13.13 15.29
N THR A 47 -6.04 12.82 15.80
CA THR A 47 -6.33 12.61 17.24
C THR A 47 -5.86 11.26 17.79
N CYS A 48 -5.40 10.36 16.94
CA CYS A 48 -4.89 9.06 17.35
C CYS A 48 -3.38 9.13 17.63
N LYS A 49 -2.90 8.32 18.58
CA LYS A 49 -1.46 8.13 18.87
C LYS A 49 -0.70 7.47 17.70
N THR A 50 -1.24 7.56 16.49
CA THR A 50 -0.72 6.98 15.25
C THR A 50 0.73 7.39 14.98
N PRO A 51 1.14 8.68 15.13
CA PRO A 51 2.52 9.09 14.91
C PRO A 51 3.55 8.42 15.82
N LEU A 52 3.13 7.96 16.99
CA LEU A 52 4.01 7.28 17.93
C LEU A 52 4.22 5.79 17.61
N SER A 53 3.34 5.21 16.80
CA SER A 53 3.32 3.76 16.53
C SER A 53 3.63 3.40 15.09
N VAL A 54 3.29 4.27 14.13
CA VAL A 54 3.59 4.10 12.70
C VAL A 54 4.35 5.31 12.22
N PRO A 55 5.67 5.19 11.97
CA PRO A 55 6.47 6.31 11.49
C PRO A 55 5.99 6.76 10.10
N LEU A 56 5.99 8.07 9.88
CA LEU A 56 5.75 8.69 8.58
C LEU A 56 7.09 9.08 7.98
N HIS A 57 7.39 8.55 6.79
CA HIS A 57 8.55 8.90 5.99
C HIS A 57 8.15 9.75 4.79
N HIS A 58 9.08 10.55 4.31
CA HIS A 58 8.94 11.27 3.06
C HIS A 58 10.12 10.95 2.14
N TYR A 59 9.81 10.62 0.89
CA TYR A 59 10.77 10.41 -0.18
C TYR A 59 10.55 11.45 -1.28
N ASP A 60 11.63 12.00 -1.81
CA ASP A 60 11.53 13.07 -2.81
C ASP A 60 10.94 12.55 -4.14
N ASP A 61 11.27 11.32 -4.50
CA ASP A 61 10.77 10.64 -5.69
C ASP A 61 10.77 9.11 -5.51
N ILE A 62 10.35 8.39 -6.56
CA ILE A 62 10.30 6.92 -6.53
C ILE A 62 11.70 6.30 -6.43
N ASP A 63 12.70 6.91 -7.04
CA ASP A 63 14.07 6.41 -6.98
C ASP A 63 14.64 6.54 -5.56
N ASP A 64 14.23 7.59 -4.85
CA ASP A 64 14.56 7.78 -3.44
C ASP A 64 13.90 6.69 -2.55
N LEU A 65 12.63 6.39 -2.75
CA LEU A 65 12.00 5.24 -2.08
C LEU A 65 12.78 3.95 -2.34
N ILE A 66 13.12 3.65 -3.60
CA ILE A 66 13.81 2.41 -3.99
C ILE A 66 15.15 2.27 -3.29
N ARG A 67 15.91 3.35 -3.13
CA ARG A 67 17.19 3.34 -2.41
C ARG A 67 17.05 3.00 -0.93
N HIS A 68 15.89 3.28 -0.33
CA HIS A 68 15.66 3.14 1.11
C HIS A 68 14.76 1.96 1.49
N VAL A 69 14.10 1.32 0.52
CA VAL A 69 13.31 0.11 0.78
C VAL A 69 14.22 -1.00 1.31
N PRO A 70 13.84 -1.69 2.39
CA PRO A 70 14.62 -2.80 2.91
C PRO A 70 14.97 -3.84 1.84
N HIS A 71 16.19 -4.36 1.88
CA HIS A 71 16.65 -5.36 0.93
C HIS A 71 15.67 -6.54 0.82
N ARG A 72 15.37 -6.97 -0.40
CA ARG A 72 14.39 -8.01 -0.73
C ARG A 72 12.94 -7.68 -0.33
N CYS A 73 12.60 -6.42 -0.16
CA CYS A 73 11.23 -5.99 0.03
C CYS A 73 10.64 -5.63 -1.35
N PRO A 74 9.76 -6.44 -1.94
CA PRO A 74 9.16 -6.11 -3.22
C PRO A 74 8.25 -4.90 -3.10
N ILE A 75 8.22 -4.09 -4.17
CA ILE A 75 7.28 -2.99 -4.35
C ILE A 75 6.06 -3.55 -5.08
N VAL A 76 4.88 -3.30 -4.52
CA VAL A 76 3.59 -3.74 -5.05
C VAL A 76 2.77 -2.49 -5.39
N GLY A 77 2.64 -2.19 -6.67
CA GLY A 77 1.79 -1.09 -7.15
C GLY A 77 0.31 -1.48 -7.03
N VAL A 78 -0.52 -0.55 -6.60
CA VAL A 78 -1.98 -0.71 -6.51
C VAL A 78 -2.62 0.22 -7.53
N GLU A 79 -3.04 -0.35 -8.66
CA GLU A 79 -3.53 0.43 -9.80
C GLU A 79 -4.49 -0.39 -10.67
N LEU A 80 -5.39 0.32 -11.37
CA LEU A 80 -6.21 -0.26 -12.44
C LEU A 80 -5.38 -0.34 -13.72
N ASP A 81 -4.73 -1.46 -13.96
CA ASP A 81 -3.80 -1.66 -15.08
C ASP A 81 -4.00 -3.05 -15.69
N ALA A 82 -3.71 -3.19 -16.99
CA ALA A 82 -3.87 -4.45 -17.71
C ALA A 82 -2.95 -5.57 -17.18
N ARG A 83 -1.81 -5.22 -16.59
CA ARG A 83 -0.86 -6.16 -15.96
C ARG A 83 -1.23 -6.55 -14.53
N ALA A 84 -2.26 -5.90 -13.96
CA ALA A 84 -2.61 -6.07 -12.55
C ALA A 84 -3.30 -7.40 -12.29
N VAL A 85 -2.87 -8.07 -11.21
CA VAL A 85 -3.55 -9.24 -10.68
C VAL A 85 -4.70 -8.77 -9.78
N PRO A 86 -5.91 -9.37 -9.85
CA PRO A 86 -6.97 -9.08 -8.91
C PRO A 86 -6.52 -9.31 -7.46
N LEU A 87 -6.84 -8.37 -6.57
CA LEU A 87 -6.45 -8.47 -5.16
C LEU A 87 -6.97 -9.77 -4.51
N THR A 88 -8.15 -10.24 -4.94
CA THR A 88 -8.72 -11.52 -4.49
C THR A 88 -7.79 -12.72 -4.72
N ASP A 89 -7.04 -12.70 -5.81
CA ASP A 89 -6.16 -13.79 -6.24
C ASP A 89 -4.70 -13.55 -5.87
N PHE A 90 -4.38 -12.34 -5.39
CA PHE A 90 -3.02 -11.97 -5.06
C PHE A 90 -2.53 -12.61 -3.77
N VAL A 91 -1.38 -13.26 -3.83
CA VAL A 91 -0.67 -13.79 -2.66
C VAL A 91 0.31 -12.75 -2.16
N HIS A 92 0.04 -12.21 -0.98
CA HIS A 92 0.90 -11.18 -0.41
C HIS A 92 2.28 -11.73 -0.03
N PRO A 93 3.37 -11.08 -0.47
CA PRO A 93 4.71 -11.43 0.01
C PRO A 93 4.85 -11.21 1.52
N ASP A 94 5.68 -11.99 2.19
CA ASP A 94 5.95 -11.81 3.63
C ASP A 94 6.44 -10.38 3.95
N ARG A 95 7.22 -9.80 3.03
CA ARG A 95 7.65 -8.40 3.08
C ARG A 95 7.10 -7.68 1.86
N ALA A 96 6.58 -6.48 2.03
CA ALA A 96 6.08 -5.68 0.91
C ALA A 96 6.10 -4.18 1.21
N MET A 97 6.41 -3.38 0.20
CA MET A 97 6.11 -1.97 0.16
C MET A 97 4.97 -1.76 -0.84
N TYR A 98 3.78 -1.44 -0.34
CA TYR A 98 2.64 -1.14 -1.20
C TYR A 98 2.68 0.32 -1.63
N LEU A 99 2.43 0.56 -2.89
CA LEU A 99 2.47 1.87 -3.51
C LEU A 99 1.11 2.20 -4.11
N LEU A 100 0.46 3.22 -3.56
CA LEU A 100 -0.80 3.76 -4.05
C LEU A 100 -0.55 4.95 -4.96
N GLY A 101 -1.32 5.07 -6.03
CA GLY A 101 -1.25 6.19 -6.96
C GLY A 101 -1.86 7.47 -6.45
N ALA A 102 -1.58 8.57 -7.15
CA ALA A 102 -2.25 9.86 -6.95
C ALA A 102 -3.74 9.77 -7.25
N GLU A 103 -4.54 10.64 -6.63
CA GLU A 103 -6.00 10.59 -6.73
C GLU A 103 -6.54 10.81 -8.14
N ASP A 104 -5.82 11.56 -8.97
CA ASP A 104 -6.28 11.95 -10.32
C ASP A 104 -5.55 11.26 -11.47
N HIS A 105 -4.31 10.83 -11.26
CA HIS A 105 -3.49 10.27 -12.33
C HIS A 105 -2.99 8.85 -12.05
N GLY A 106 -3.27 8.31 -10.85
CA GLY A 106 -2.79 7.00 -10.46
C GLY A 106 -1.26 6.90 -10.43
N LEU A 107 -0.73 5.72 -10.73
CA LEU A 107 0.69 5.47 -10.85
C LEU A 107 1.12 5.62 -12.33
N PRO A 108 2.10 6.50 -12.63
CA PRO A 108 2.64 6.60 -13.99
C PRO A 108 3.27 5.29 -14.46
N GLU A 109 3.28 5.06 -15.78
CA GLU A 109 3.86 3.87 -16.41
C GLU A 109 5.29 3.58 -15.92
N ARG A 110 6.14 4.61 -15.87
CA ARG A 110 7.50 4.49 -15.34
C ARG A 110 7.54 3.92 -13.92
N VAL A 111 6.59 4.30 -13.08
CA VAL A 111 6.51 3.82 -11.68
C VAL A 111 6.02 2.38 -11.64
N LEU A 112 5.03 2.05 -12.48
CA LEU A 112 4.53 0.68 -12.62
C LEU A 112 5.62 -0.28 -13.11
N ASP A 113 6.49 0.17 -14.01
CA ASP A 113 7.64 -0.61 -14.50
C ASP A 113 8.68 -0.93 -13.42
N LEU A 114 8.73 -0.14 -12.36
CA LEU A 114 9.59 -0.36 -11.19
C LEU A 114 8.95 -1.25 -10.13
N CYS A 115 7.65 -1.54 -10.24
CA CYS A 115 6.96 -2.43 -9.32
C CYS A 115 7.27 -3.90 -9.64
N HIS A 116 7.48 -4.70 -8.61
CA HIS A 116 7.66 -6.14 -8.74
C HIS A 116 6.33 -6.86 -9.02
N TYR A 117 5.25 -6.29 -8.53
CA TYR A 117 3.87 -6.75 -8.75
C TYR A 117 2.96 -5.54 -8.91
N VAL A 118 1.90 -5.72 -9.69
CA VAL A 118 0.80 -4.75 -9.76
C VAL A 118 -0.48 -5.49 -9.39
N VAL A 119 -1.26 -4.90 -8.50
CA VAL A 119 -2.55 -5.45 -8.06
C VAL A 119 -3.66 -4.44 -8.27
N GLN A 120 -4.86 -4.92 -8.54
CA GLN A 120 -6.05 -4.08 -8.62
C GLN A 120 -7.12 -4.58 -7.67
N ILE A 121 -7.89 -3.65 -7.11
CA ILE A 121 -9.08 -3.97 -6.34
C ILE A 121 -10.24 -4.11 -7.32
N PRO A 122 -10.79 -5.32 -7.52
CA PRO A 122 -11.89 -5.51 -8.46
C PRO A 122 -13.13 -4.75 -7.99
N THR A 123 -13.70 -3.90 -8.85
CA THR A 123 -14.96 -3.22 -8.63
C THR A 123 -15.88 -3.42 -9.83
N PRO A 124 -17.20 -3.64 -9.64
CA PRO A 124 -18.13 -3.83 -10.75
C PRO A 124 -18.12 -2.66 -11.75
N ALA A 125 -17.99 -1.44 -11.25
CA ALA A 125 -17.99 -0.22 -12.06
C ALA A 125 -16.65 0.07 -12.75
N ARG A 126 -15.58 -0.62 -12.36
CA ARG A 126 -14.19 -0.37 -12.85
C ARG A 126 -13.72 1.07 -12.68
N TRP A 127 -14.20 1.75 -11.65
CA TRP A 127 -13.77 3.08 -11.28
C TRP A 127 -12.73 3.02 -10.17
N SER A 128 -11.81 3.98 -10.18
CA SER A 128 -10.83 4.13 -9.11
C SER A 128 -11.51 4.43 -7.77
N LEU A 129 -11.00 3.80 -6.72
CA LEU A 129 -11.39 4.11 -5.35
C LEU A 129 -10.58 5.32 -4.82
N ASN A 130 -11.13 6.00 -3.83
CA ASN A 130 -10.34 6.95 -3.06
C ASN A 130 -9.08 6.25 -2.51
N VAL A 131 -7.95 6.93 -2.52
CA VAL A 131 -6.64 6.35 -2.18
C VAL A 131 -6.60 5.76 -0.76
N SER A 132 -7.21 6.42 0.22
CA SER A 132 -7.25 5.91 1.59
C SER A 132 -8.17 4.69 1.74
N VAL A 133 -9.25 4.63 0.95
CA VAL A 133 -10.15 3.46 0.89
C VAL A 133 -9.43 2.29 0.23
N ALA A 134 -8.78 2.51 -0.91
CA ALA A 134 -8.01 1.48 -1.59
C ALA A 134 -6.91 0.88 -0.69
N GLY A 135 -6.15 1.74 -0.01
CA GLY A 135 -5.13 1.30 0.93
C GLY A 135 -5.69 0.53 2.13
N SER A 136 -6.85 0.93 2.64
CA SER A 136 -7.51 0.23 3.76
C SER A 136 -7.99 -1.16 3.36
N ILE A 137 -8.58 -1.29 2.16
CA ILE A 137 -9.01 -2.59 1.61
C ILE A 137 -7.81 -3.51 1.39
N LEU A 138 -6.73 -2.99 0.81
CA LEU A 138 -5.50 -3.73 0.58
C LEU A 138 -4.90 -4.28 1.88
N MET A 139 -4.80 -3.43 2.91
CA MET A 139 -4.25 -3.83 4.20
C MET A 139 -5.14 -4.84 4.91
N HIS A 140 -6.47 -4.68 4.80
CA HIS A 140 -7.43 -5.65 5.32
C HIS A 140 -7.25 -7.02 4.65
N ASP A 141 -7.19 -7.07 3.33
CA ASP A 141 -6.99 -8.31 2.55
C ASP A 141 -5.70 -9.01 2.95
N ARG A 142 -4.60 -8.25 3.09
CA ARG A 142 -3.32 -8.79 3.57
C ARG A 142 -3.45 -9.45 4.94
N VAL A 143 -4.05 -8.77 5.90
CA VAL A 143 -4.20 -9.29 7.27
C VAL A 143 -5.12 -10.50 7.29
N ALA A 144 -6.25 -10.44 6.58
CA ALA A 144 -7.21 -11.54 6.49
C ALA A 144 -6.57 -12.80 5.91
N LYS A 145 -5.83 -12.67 4.80
CA LYS A 145 -5.11 -13.79 4.17
C LYS A 145 -3.95 -14.32 5.01
N SER A 146 -3.30 -13.47 5.81
CA SER A 146 -2.23 -13.89 6.73
C SER A 146 -2.75 -14.65 7.95
N ALA A 147 -3.98 -14.37 8.38
CA ALA A 147 -4.63 -15.01 9.51
C ALA A 147 -5.29 -16.35 9.12
N ALA A 148 -5.59 -16.55 7.83
CA ALA A 148 -6.15 -17.82 7.35
C ALA A 148 -5.10 -18.95 7.52
N PRO A 149 -5.50 -20.12 8.05
CA PRO A 149 -4.60 -21.28 8.08
C PRO A 149 -4.15 -21.56 6.65
N ARG A 150 -2.83 -21.63 6.44
CA ARG A 150 -2.27 -22.05 5.14
C ARG A 150 -2.72 -23.49 4.93
N THR A 151 -3.81 -23.68 4.20
CA THR A 151 -4.16 -25.01 3.68
C THR A 151 -2.98 -25.47 2.85
N ALA A 152 -2.32 -26.53 3.32
CA ALA A 152 -1.28 -27.17 2.55
C ALA A 152 -1.89 -27.46 1.17
N ALA A 153 -1.30 -26.88 0.13
CA ALA A 153 -1.64 -27.21 -1.25
C ALA A 153 -1.53 -28.73 -1.34
N GLY A 154 -2.64 -29.37 -1.70
CA GLY A 154 -2.76 -30.82 -1.69
C GLY A 154 -1.60 -31.46 -2.45
N VAL A 155 -0.88 -32.31 -1.76
CA VAL A 155 -0.11 -33.35 -2.38
C VAL A 155 -1.16 -34.28 -3.04
N VAL A 156 -1.37 -34.10 -4.33
CA VAL A 156 -2.07 -35.08 -5.14
C VAL A 156 -1.09 -36.23 -5.29
N ALA A 157 -1.43 -37.34 -4.68
CA ALA A 157 -0.75 -38.64 -4.84
C ALA A 157 -0.98 -39.18 -6.25
#